data_7da1229de493a6a0c489a09b80af43c5
#
_entry.id   7da1229de493a6a0c489a09b80af43c5
#
_cell.length_a   1.000
_cell.length_b   1.000
_cell.length_c   1.000
_cell.angle_alpha   90.00
_cell.angle_beta   90.00
_cell.angle_gamma   90.00
#
_symmetry.space_group_name_H-M   'P 1'
#
loop_
_entity.id
_entity.type
_entity.pdbx_description
1 polymer ?
#
loop_
_entity_poly.entity_id
_entity_poly.type
_entity_poly.pdbx_seq_one_letter_code
_entity_poly.pdbx_strand_id
1 'polypeptide(L)'
;MEIETRDIERIVRQVMAAMEQQGTSAGGAYPPAPGITAPRGDNGVFERVEDAIDAACAAGREWAFHYKVEDRRRVIEAIRVMARENARTLAQMVRDETGMGRMEDKVEKHLAVADKTPGVECLTTDAISGDGGLMIEEYAPFGVIGAITPSTNPTE
;
A
#
# COMPACT_ATOMS: atom_id res chain seq x y z
N MET A 1 9.19 -3.38 25.43
CA MET A 1 7.82 -3.90 25.23
C MET A 1 7.84 -4.49 23.84
N GLU A 2 7.76 -5.81 23.74
CA GLU A 2 7.65 -6.47 22.42
C GLU A 2 6.36 -6.00 21.78
N ILE A 3 6.46 -5.50 20.56
CA ILE A 3 5.30 -5.23 19.70
C ILE A 3 4.60 -6.58 19.58
N GLU A 4 3.45 -6.74 20.21
CA GLU A 4 2.72 -7.98 20.08
C GLU A 4 2.26 -8.10 18.63
N THR A 5 2.66 -9.17 17.97
CA THR A 5 2.20 -9.56 16.62
C THR A 5 0.69 -9.36 16.44
N ARG A 6 -0.06 -9.42 17.53
CA ARG A 6 -1.51 -9.17 17.63
C ARG A 6 -1.94 -7.76 17.23
N ASP A 7 -1.11 -6.72 17.44
CA ASP A 7 -1.48 -5.35 17.06
C ASP A 7 -1.35 -5.15 15.54
N ILE A 8 -0.32 -5.72 14.95
CA ILE A 8 -0.13 -5.75 13.49
C ILE A 8 -1.27 -6.55 12.83
N GLU A 9 -1.56 -7.75 13.36
CA GLU A 9 -2.67 -8.57 12.87
C GLU A 9 -4.03 -7.87 12.96
N ARG A 10 -4.25 -7.08 14.02
CA ARG A 10 -5.48 -6.30 14.18
C ARG A 10 -5.61 -5.25 13.10
N ILE A 11 -4.54 -4.48 12.84
CA ILE A 11 -4.52 -3.44 11.80
C ILE A 11 -4.74 -4.06 10.43
N VAL A 12 -4.06 -5.15 10.11
CA VAL A 12 -4.23 -5.84 8.81
C VAL A 12 -5.66 -6.37 8.66
N ARG A 13 -6.25 -6.98 9.69
CA ARG A 13 -7.65 -7.43 9.65
C ARG A 13 -8.63 -6.27 9.47
N GLN A 14 -8.38 -5.12 10.09
CA GLN A 14 -9.20 -3.94 9.91
C GLN A 14 -9.11 -3.40 8.46
N VAL A 15 -7.90 -3.36 7.88
CA VAL A 15 -7.74 -2.99 6.46
C VAL A 15 -8.52 -3.92 5.55
N MET A 16 -8.40 -5.23 5.75
CA MET A 16 -9.13 -6.22 4.96
C MET A 16 -10.65 -6.08 5.11
N ALA A 17 -11.15 -5.90 6.34
CA ALA A 17 -12.57 -5.69 6.61
C ALA A 17 -13.09 -4.38 6.01
N ALA A 18 -12.31 -3.30 6.05
CA ALA A 18 -12.67 -2.03 5.43
C ALA A 18 -12.74 -2.14 3.89
N MET A 19 -11.82 -2.90 3.29
CA MET A 19 -11.87 -3.20 1.85
C MET A 19 -13.10 -4.02 1.45
N GLU A 20 -13.50 -4.99 2.27
CA GLU A 20 -14.71 -5.79 2.05
C GLU A 20 -16.00 -4.97 2.21
N GLN A 21 -16.06 -4.04 3.17
CA GLN A 21 -17.21 -3.17 3.41
C GLN A 21 -17.43 -2.11 2.31
N GLN A 22 -16.37 -1.70 1.62
CA GLN A 22 -16.48 -0.76 0.49
C GLN A 22 -17.04 -1.41 -0.80
N GLY A 23 -17.50 -2.65 -0.70
CA GLY A 23 -18.18 -3.38 -1.76
C GLY A 23 -17.27 -3.59 -2.95
N THR A 24 -16.68 -4.78 -3.04
CA THR A 24 -16.22 -5.30 -4.32
C THR A 24 -17.42 -5.37 -5.26
N SER A 25 -17.65 -4.30 -6.01
CA SER A 25 -18.41 -4.41 -7.24
C SER A 25 -17.69 -5.48 -8.05
N ALA A 26 -18.29 -6.67 -8.13
CA ALA A 26 -17.83 -7.76 -8.96
C ALA A 26 -17.79 -7.29 -10.40
N GLY A 27 -16.73 -6.61 -10.78
CA GLY A 27 -16.28 -6.56 -12.14
C GLY A 27 -15.99 -7.99 -12.53
N GLY A 28 -16.60 -8.45 -13.62
CA GLY A 28 -16.71 -9.85 -14.04
C GLY A 28 -15.50 -10.70 -13.66
N ALA A 29 -15.79 -11.86 -13.09
CA ALA A 29 -14.79 -12.82 -12.67
C ALA A 29 -13.85 -13.14 -13.83
N TYR A 30 -12.67 -12.56 -13.82
CA TYR A 30 -11.57 -13.01 -14.65
C TYR A 30 -11.06 -14.32 -14.03
N PRO A 31 -10.83 -15.35 -14.85
CA PRO A 31 -10.27 -16.59 -14.34
C PRO A 31 -8.91 -16.29 -13.67
N PRO A 32 -8.60 -16.94 -12.55
CA PRO A 32 -7.30 -16.79 -11.92
C PRO A 32 -6.20 -17.14 -12.92
N ALA A 33 -5.12 -16.35 -12.90
CA ALA A 33 -3.98 -16.63 -13.77
C ALA A 33 -3.48 -18.07 -13.56
N PRO A 34 -3.29 -18.86 -14.61
CA PRO A 34 -3.00 -20.27 -14.47
C PRO A 34 -1.65 -20.48 -13.77
N GLY A 35 -1.67 -21.15 -12.63
CA GLY A 35 -0.57 -21.98 -12.16
C GLY A 35 0.58 -21.34 -11.41
N ILE A 36 0.45 -20.14 -10.83
CA ILE A 36 1.48 -19.60 -9.94
C ILE A 36 1.06 -19.83 -8.49
N THR A 37 1.59 -20.88 -7.87
CA THR A 37 1.55 -21.04 -6.41
C THR A 37 2.58 -20.08 -5.82
N ALA A 38 2.14 -18.89 -5.43
CA ALA A 38 2.98 -17.96 -4.69
C ALA A 38 3.09 -18.40 -3.22
N PRO A 39 4.24 -18.23 -2.57
CA PRO A 39 4.37 -18.37 -1.13
C PRO A 39 3.34 -17.50 -0.42
N ARG A 40 2.72 -18.02 0.63
CA ARG A 40 1.80 -17.25 1.47
C ARG A 40 2.52 -16.90 2.76
N GLY A 41 2.77 -15.62 2.97
CA GLY A 41 3.17 -15.09 4.26
C GLY A 41 1.99 -14.98 5.21
N ASP A 42 2.27 -14.82 6.49
CA ASP A 42 1.26 -14.47 7.48
C ASP A 42 0.98 -12.97 7.39
N ASN A 43 -0.20 -12.62 6.89
CA ASN A 43 -0.61 -11.22 6.65
C ASN A 43 0.40 -10.39 5.81
N GLY A 44 1.08 -11.02 4.86
CA GLY A 44 2.11 -10.36 4.04
C GLY A 44 3.50 -10.32 4.68
N VAL A 45 3.69 -10.92 5.86
CA VAL A 45 4.98 -11.07 6.51
C VAL A 45 5.60 -12.41 6.13
N PHE A 46 6.86 -12.41 5.75
CA PHE A 46 7.61 -13.59 5.31
C PHE A 46 8.89 -13.72 6.11
N GLU A 47 9.31 -14.95 6.37
CA GLU A 47 10.60 -15.24 7.03
C GLU A 47 11.79 -14.99 6.10
N ARG A 48 11.59 -15.19 4.80
CA ARG A 48 12.63 -15.06 3.78
C ARG A 48 12.27 -13.97 2.78
N VAL A 49 13.27 -13.17 2.42
CA VAL A 49 13.08 -12.09 1.44
C VAL A 49 12.74 -12.63 0.05
N GLU A 50 13.26 -13.80 -0.33
CA GLU A 50 12.96 -14.45 -1.60
C GLU A 50 11.48 -14.80 -1.72
N ASP A 51 10.88 -15.34 -0.66
CA ASP A 51 9.45 -15.67 -0.62
C ASP A 51 8.57 -14.42 -0.73
N ALA A 52 8.99 -13.32 -0.10
CA ALA A 52 8.31 -12.03 -0.24
C ALA A 52 8.38 -11.49 -1.67
N ILE A 53 9.54 -11.61 -2.33
CA ILE A 53 9.73 -11.19 -3.72
C ILE A 53 8.87 -12.04 -4.66
N ASP A 54 8.85 -13.35 -4.49
CA ASP A 54 8.06 -14.25 -5.32
C ASP A 54 6.56 -13.99 -5.17
N ALA A 55 6.09 -13.77 -3.95
CA ALA A 55 4.71 -13.37 -3.67
C ALA A 55 4.36 -12.01 -4.31
N ALA A 56 5.26 -11.03 -4.18
CA ALA A 56 5.07 -9.71 -4.78
C ALA A 56 5.08 -9.76 -6.32
N CYS A 57 5.93 -10.61 -6.92
CA CYS A 57 5.95 -10.84 -8.37
C CYS A 57 4.64 -11.43 -8.87
N ALA A 58 4.09 -12.40 -8.15
CA ALA A 58 2.81 -13.03 -8.49
C ALA A 58 1.66 -12.02 -8.37
N ALA A 59 1.58 -11.32 -7.23
CA ALA A 59 0.56 -10.31 -6.98
C ALA A 59 0.67 -9.14 -7.98
N GLY A 60 1.87 -8.70 -8.32
CA GLY A 60 2.10 -7.63 -9.29
C GLY A 60 1.59 -7.97 -10.69
N ARG A 61 1.76 -9.22 -11.14
CA ARG A 61 1.20 -9.70 -12.42
C ARG A 61 -0.32 -9.73 -12.38
N GLU A 62 -0.89 -10.30 -11.34
CA GLU A 62 -2.34 -10.32 -11.16
C GLU A 62 -2.90 -8.90 -11.15
N TRP A 63 -2.26 -8.01 -10.39
CA TRP A 63 -2.66 -6.61 -10.30
C TRP A 63 -2.63 -5.89 -11.65
N ALA A 64 -1.57 -6.10 -12.43
CA ALA A 64 -1.40 -5.44 -13.73
C ALA A 64 -2.47 -5.84 -14.76
N PHE A 65 -2.96 -7.08 -14.73
CA PHE A 65 -3.88 -7.60 -15.74
C PHE A 65 -5.36 -7.57 -15.32
N HIS A 66 -5.66 -7.61 -14.02
CA HIS A 66 -7.02 -7.81 -13.54
C HIS A 66 -7.61 -6.62 -12.78
N TYR A 67 -6.76 -5.67 -12.34
CA TYR A 67 -7.20 -4.53 -11.54
C TYR A 67 -7.04 -3.21 -12.28
N LYS A 68 -7.98 -2.29 -12.04
CA LYS A 68 -8.04 -0.96 -12.64
C LYS A 68 -7.48 0.12 -11.72
N VAL A 69 -7.30 1.33 -12.24
CA VAL A 69 -6.91 2.51 -11.45
C VAL A 69 -7.91 2.77 -10.32
N GLU A 70 -9.20 2.50 -10.55
CA GLU A 70 -10.23 2.64 -9.51
C GLU A 70 -10.02 1.68 -8.34
N ASP A 71 -9.55 0.46 -8.59
CA ASP A 71 -9.20 -0.50 -7.53
C ASP A 71 -8.02 0.01 -6.71
N ARG A 72 -7.01 0.63 -7.37
CA ARG A 72 -5.89 1.30 -6.69
C ARG A 72 -6.37 2.44 -5.81
N ARG A 73 -7.32 3.26 -6.29
CA ARG A 73 -7.92 4.36 -5.50
C ARG A 73 -8.57 3.83 -4.24
N ARG A 74 -9.35 2.74 -4.33
CA ARG A 74 -9.99 2.12 -3.18
C ARG A 74 -8.97 1.59 -2.16
N VAL A 75 -7.92 0.93 -2.63
CA VAL A 75 -6.84 0.44 -1.73
C VAL A 75 -6.14 1.60 -1.03
N ILE A 76 -5.77 2.65 -1.77
CA ILE A 76 -5.10 3.83 -1.19
C ILE A 76 -6.01 4.51 -0.16
N GLU A 77 -7.30 4.66 -0.44
CA GLU A 77 -8.22 5.26 0.53
C GLU A 77 -8.40 4.39 1.78
N ALA A 78 -8.47 3.09 1.64
CA ALA A 78 -8.48 2.18 2.78
C ALA A 78 -7.22 2.35 3.65
N ILE A 79 -6.04 2.44 3.04
CA ILE A 79 -4.77 2.70 3.75
C ILE A 79 -4.82 4.06 4.47
N ARG A 80 -5.29 5.12 3.81
CA ARG A 80 -5.42 6.46 4.40
C ARG A 80 -6.33 6.47 5.62
N VAL A 81 -7.50 5.83 5.53
CA VAL A 81 -8.44 5.69 6.65
C VAL A 81 -7.76 5.00 7.83
N MET A 82 -7.13 3.87 7.59
CA MET A 82 -6.44 3.11 8.63
C MET A 82 -5.27 3.88 9.25
N ALA A 83 -4.50 4.60 8.44
CA ALA A 83 -3.41 5.45 8.93
C ALA A 83 -3.92 6.56 9.85
N ARG A 84 -5.05 7.21 9.51
CA ARG A 84 -5.67 8.23 10.37
C ARG A 84 -6.18 7.64 11.69
N GLU A 85 -6.90 6.53 11.63
CA GLU A 85 -7.47 5.87 12.81
C GLU A 85 -6.40 5.35 13.77
N ASN A 86 -5.25 4.92 13.26
CA ASN A 86 -4.16 4.36 14.04
C ASN A 86 -2.99 5.32 14.27
N ALA A 87 -3.07 6.58 13.84
CA ALA A 87 -1.97 7.55 13.89
C ALA A 87 -1.34 7.66 15.29
N ARG A 88 -2.16 7.72 16.34
CA ARG A 88 -1.67 7.82 17.73
C ARG A 88 -1.01 6.51 18.19
N THR A 89 -1.58 5.36 17.86
CA THR A 89 -1.01 4.05 18.20
C THR A 89 0.34 3.84 17.51
N LEU A 90 0.41 4.13 16.21
CA LEU A 90 1.65 4.02 15.42
C LEU A 90 2.72 4.97 15.93
N ALA A 91 2.35 6.22 16.22
CA ALA A 91 3.26 7.22 16.80
C ALA A 91 3.83 6.76 18.16
N GLN A 92 3.00 6.14 19.01
CA GLN A 92 3.44 5.61 20.29
C GLN A 92 4.43 4.45 20.10
N MET A 93 4.10 3.49 19.21
CA MET A 93 4.98 2.37 18.90
C MET A 93 6.36 2.82 18.42
N VAL A 94 6.41 3.76 17.47
CA VAL A 94 7.67 4.33 16.96
C VAL A 94 8.47 4.99 18.06
N ARG A 95 7.82 5.76 18.93
CA ARG A 95 8.51 6.43 20.02
C ARG A 95 9.05 5.45 21.07
N ASP A 96 8.26 4.44 21.41
CA ASP A 96 8.67 3.43 22.38
C ASP A 96 9.87 2.61 21.89
N GLU A 97 9.89 2.29 20.58
CA GLU A 97 10.99 1.55 19.97
C GLU A 97 12.26 2.40 19.77
N THR A 98 12.11 3.63 19.29
CA THR A 98 13.25 4.44 18.85
C THR A 98 13.71 5.48 19.88
N GLY A 99 12.85 5.86 20.81
CA GLY A 99 13.09 7.00 21.73
C GLY A 99 13.09 8.37 21.05
N MET A 100 12.80 8.45 19.75
CA MET A 100 12.95 9.66 18.94
C MET A 100 11.66 10.46 18.81
N GLY A 101 11.78 11.77 18.87
CA GLY A 101 10.71 12.72 18.59
C GLY A 101 9.71 12.91 19.72
N ARG A 102 8.85 13.91 19.56
CA ARG A 102 7.75 14.19 20.48
C ARG A 102 6.49 13.50 20.01
N MET A 103 5.69 13.01 20.94
CA MET A 103 4.50 12.23 20.65
C MET A 103 3.52 12.95 19.73
N GLU A 104 3.19 14.19 20.04
CA GLU A 104 2.21 14.95 19.28
C GLU A 104 2.71 15.26 17.85
N ASP A 105 4.00 15.58 17.68
CA ASP A 105 4.59 15.79 16.35
C ASP A 105 4.55 14.52 15.51
N LYS A 106 4.75 13.35 16.14
CA LYS A 106 4.64 12.06 15.45
C LYS A 106 3.22 11.79 14.97
N VAL A 107 2.21 12.11 15.79
CA VAL A 107 0.79 11.97 15.39
C VAL A 107 0.48 12.88 14.21
N GLU A 108 0.83 14.18 14.31
CA GLU A 108 0.63 15.15 13.22
C GLU A 108 1.31 14.71 11.92
N LYS A 109 2.48 14.11 12.03
CA LYS A 109 3.23 13.62 10.89
C LYS A 109 2.54 12.44 10.21
N HIS A 110 2.03 11.46 10.97
CA HIS A 110 1.22 10.38 10.41
C HIS A 110 -0.03 10.89 9.69
N LEU A 111 -0.73 11.85 10.29
CA LEU A 111 -1.90 12.47 9.66
C LEU A 111 -1.51 13.20 8.37
N ALA A 112 -0.40 13.96 8.41
CA ALA A 112 0.09 14.66 7.22
C ALA A 112 0.46 13.71 6.09
N VAL A 113 1.10 12.57 6.38
CA VAL A 113 1.43 11.55 5.39
C VAL A 113 0.17 10.91 4.82
N ALA A 114 -0.79 10.53 5.66
CA ALA A 114 -2.05 9.94 5.23
C ALA A 114 -2.85 10.88 4.30
N ASP A 115 -2.84 12.18 4.59
CA ASP A 115 -3.67 13.16 3.88
C ASP A 115 -2.98 13.77 2.65
N LYS A 116 -1.66 13.90 2.66
CA LYS A 116 -0.91 14.67 1.67
C LYS A 116 -0.06 13.82 0.72
N THR A 117 0.17 12.53 1.03
CA THR A 117 0.87 11.66 0.11
C THR A 117 0.02 11.45 -1.14
N PRO A 118 0.55 11.77 -2.33
CA PRO A 118 -0.18 11.62 -3.57
C PRO A 118 -0.59 10.16 -3.82
N GLY A 119 -1.78 9.99 -4.38
CA GLY A 119 -2.32 8.69 -4.81
C GLY A 119 -2.43 8.61 -6.33
N VAL A 120 -3.48 7.94 -6.81
CA VAL A 120 -3.73 7.77 -8.26
C VAL A 120 -4.03 9.07 -9.00
N GLU A 121 -4.31 10.15 -8.30
CA GLU A 121 -4.47 11.49 -8.85
C GLU A 121 -3.22 12.03 -9.54
N CYS A 122 -2.05 11.44 -9.25
CA CYS A 122 -0.79 11.75 -9.95
C CYS A 122 -0.67 11.08 -11.32
N LEU A 123 -1.54 10.11 -11.61
CA LEU A 123 -1.52 9.38 -12.88
C LEU A 123 -2.26 10.20 -13.95
N THR A 124 -1.60 11.24 -14.44
CA THR A 124 -2.09 12.10 -15.52
C THR A 124 -1.50 11.65 -16.85
N THR A 125 -2.30 11.74 -17.89
CA THR A 125 -1.84 11.54 -19.27
C THR A 125 -1.48 12.90 -19.85
N ASP A 126 -0.27 13.06 -20.34
CA ASP A 126 0.17 14.26 -21.03
C ASP A 126 0.12 14.06 -22.55
N ALA A 127 -0.46 15.01 -23.25
CA ALA A 127 -0.55 15.00 -24.71
C ALA A 127 0.14 16.25 -25.29
N ILE A 128 1.14 16.04 -26.11
CA ILE A 128 1.93 17.08 -26.76
C ILE A 128 1.68 17.02 -28.26
N SER A 129 1.16 18.11 -28.83
CA SER A 129 0.89 18.23 -30.24
C SER A 129 1.84 19.23 -30.92
N GLY A 130 2.28 18.95 -32.14
CA GLY A 130 3.13 19.80 -32.96
C GLY A 130 3.00 19.48 -34.44
N ASP A 131 3.73 20.18 -35.29
CA ASP A 131 3.69 20.00 -36.73
C ASP A 131 4.06 18.60 -37.22
N GLY A 132 4.87 17.88 -36.41
CA GLY A 132 5.32 16.52 -36.70
C GLY A 132 4.39 15.42 -36.20
N GLY A 133 3.33 15.73 -35.43
CA GLY A 133 2.36 14.75 -34.93
C GLY A 133 1.92 14.96 -33.49
N LEU A 134 1.38 13.90 -32.92
CA LEU A 134 0.90 13.82 -31.54
C LEU A 134 1.76 12.81 -30.73
N MET A 135 2.23 13.23 -29.55
CA MET A 135 2.86 12.36 -28.57
C MET A 135 1.97 12.28 -27.32
N ILE A 136 1.80 11.07 -26.81
CA ILE A 136 1.09 10.81 -25.54
C ILE A 136 2.09 10.19 -24.57
N GLU A 137 2.14 10.72 -23.36
CA GLU A 137 2.97 10.21 -22.27
C GLU A 137 2.08 9.73 -21.13
N GLU A 138 2.30 8.49 -20.70
CA GLU A 138 1.57 7.85 -19.62
C GLU A 138 2.53 7.09 -18.70
N TYR A 139 2.16 6.99 -17.42
CA TYR A 139 2.90 6.19 -16.46
C TYR A 139 2.65 4.69 -16.65
N ALA A 140 3.71 3.92 -16.67
CA ALA A 140 3.67 2.45 -16.66
C ALA A 140 3.96 1.91 -15.25
N PRO A 141 3.43 0.72 -14.88
CA PRO A 141 3.73 0.10 -13.59
C PRO A 141 5.20 -0.33 -13.50
N PHE A 142 5.81 -0.10 -12.33
CA PHE A 142 7.19 -0.54 -12.07
C PHE A 142 7.30 -2.05 -11.82
N GLY A 143 6.23 -2.69 -11.36
CA GLY A 143 6.25 -4.08 -10.90
C GLY A 143 6.55 -4.16 -9.39
N VAL A 144 7.52 -5.00 -9.03
CA VAL A 144 7.91 -5.16 -7.62
C VAL A 144 8.80 -4.00 -7.18
N ILE A 145 8.48 -3.43 -6.02
CA ILE A 145 9.22 -2.34 -5.40
C ILE A 145 9.77 -2.82 -4.06
N GLY A 146 11.08 -2.66 -3.87
CA GLY A 146 11.72 -2.83 -2.57
C GLY A 146 11.71 -1.50 -1.82
N ALA A 147 11.17 -1.49 -0.61
CA ALA A 147 11.14 -0.31 0.25
C ALA A 147 11.90 -0.57 1.55
N ILE A 148 12.76 0.39 1.93
CA ILE A 148 13.47 0.38 3.21
C ILE A 148 13.01 1.58 3.99
N THR A 149 12.40 1.34 5.14
CA THR A 149 11.92 2.42 6.02
C THR A 149 13.00 2.84 7.00
N PRO A 150 13.20 4.16 7.23
CA PRO A 150 14.19 4.63 8.20
C PRO A 150 13.68 4.45 9.64
N SER A 151 14.61 4.28 10.59
CA SER A 151 14.27 4.18 12.01
C SER A 151 13.57 5.41 12.59
N THR A 152 13.78 6.58 11.98
CA THR A 152 13.11 7.82 12.39
C THR A 152 11.63 7.87 12.04
N ASN A 153 11.24 7.19 10.96
CA ASN A 153 9.90 7.22 10.37
C ASN A 153 9.48 5.83 9.85
N PRO A 154 9.46 4.80 10.68
CA PRO A 154 9.25 3.42 10.21
C PRO A 154 7.80 3.13 9.77
N THR A 155 6.87 4.00 10.11
CA THR A 155 5.43 3.84 9.86
C THR A 155 4.84 4.94 8.96
N GLU A 156 5.67 5.74 8.32
CA GLU A 156 5.24 6.89 7.50
C GLU A 156 5.50 6.70 6.02
#